data_673da993185747b2b52f7a96fc6955d0
#
_entry.id   673da993185747b2b52f7a96fc6955d0
#
_cell.length_a   1.000
_cell.length_b   1.000
_cell.length_c   1.000
_cell.angle_alpha   90.00
_cell.angle_beta   90.00
_cell.angle_gamma   90.00
#
_symmetry.space_group_name_H-M   'P 1'
#
loop_
_entity.id
_entity.type
_entity.pdbx_description
1 polymer ?
#
loop_
_entity_poly.entity_id
_entity_poly.type
_entity_poly.pdbx_seq_one_letter_code
_entity_poly.pdbx_strand_id
1 'polypeptide(L)'
;MKKLISTVLLVSTSIIYSSISAAKEIPRADAERHGFSSERLIKRTEFMNDQVDNGAMVGGLGLIAREGKIIYQKTFGLADREQAKKMSKDSIFRIYSMTKPVASVALMMLWDRGHFHLDDPVARFLPKFREMTLYHPAGDHVSAAGQITMRHLLNHTSGLIL
;
A
#
# COMPACT_ATOMS: atom_id res chain seq x y z
N MET A 1 -22.63 45.78 51.74
CA MET A 1 -21.32 45.12 51.57
C MET A 1 -21.55 43.88 50.74
N LYS A 2 -21.31 43.97 49.43
CA LYS A 2 -21.52 42.85 48.50
C LYS A 2 -20.15 42.19 48.28
N LYS A 3 -19.98 40.93 48.73
CA LYS A 3 -18.81 40.13 48.46
C LYS A 3 -18.88 39.59 47.02
N LEU A 4 -17.99 40.06 46.17
CA LEU A 4 -17.73 39.43 44.87
C LEU A 4 -16.97 38.10 45.10
N ILE A 5 -17.64 37.01 44.72
CA ILE A 5 -16.98 35.71 44.63
C ILE A 5 -16.46 35.60 43.20
N SER A 6 -15.13 35.74 43.03
CA SER A 6 -14.46 35.51 41.77
C SER A 6 -14.32 34.01 41.56
N THR A 7 -15.13 33.43 40.68
CA THR A 7 -14.98 32.06 40.25
C THR A 7 -13.86 32.00 39.19
N VAL A 8 -12.70 31.55 39.57
CA VAL A 8 -11.61 31.24 38.63
C VAL A 8 -11.95 29.95 37.93
N LEU A 9 -12.37 30.05 36.67
CA LEU A 9 -12.60 28.92 35.80
C LEU A 9 -11.23 28.40 35.31
N LEU A 10 -10.73 27.36 35.94
CA LEU A 10 -9.55 26.62 35.48
C LEU A 10 -9.94 25.81 34.24
N VAL A 11 -9.68 26.38 33.04
CA VAL A 11 -9.73 25.65 31.79
C VAL A 11 -8.50 24.75 31.73
N SER A 12 -8.64 23.49 32.14
CA SER A 12 -7.63 22.46 31.92
C SER A 12 -7.61 22.14 30.43
N THR A 13 -6.70 22.76 29.70
CA THR A 13 -6.35 22.37 28.33
C THR A 13 -5.66 21.02 28.39
N SER A 14 -6.44 19.95 28.24
CA SER A 14 -5.91 18.62 28.00
C SER A 14 -5.22 18.63 26.64
N ILE A 15 -3.91 18.82 26.64
CA ILE A 15 -3.06 18.62 25.46
C ILE A 15 -3.10 17.11 25.18
N ILE A 16 -3.95 16.71 24.25
CA ILE A 16 -3.92 15.35 23.69
C ILE A 16 -2.61 15.26 22.90
N TYR A 17 -1.57 14.79 23.53
CA TYR A 17 -0.41 14.29 22.85
C TYR A 17 -0.85 13.07 22.04
N SER A 18 -1.26 13.29 20.80
CA SER A 18 -1.28 12.23 19.80
C SER A 18 0.14 11.70 19.73
N SER A 19 0.38 10.56 20.34
CA SER A 19 1.63 9.81 20.17
C SER A 19 1.70 9.47 18.68
N ILE A 20 2.29 10.35 17.89
CA ILE A 20 2.74 9.99 16.55
C ILE A 20 3.75 8.88 16.81
N SER A 21 3.31 7.65 16.67
CA SER A 21 4.20 6.49 16.68
C SER A 21 5.15 6.71 15.51
N ALA A 22 6.30 7.33 15.78
CA ALA A 22 7.35 7.45 14.79
C ALA A 22 7.68 6.02 14.35
N ALA A 23 7.38 5.70 13.10
CA ALA A 23 7.68 4.38 12.56
C ALA A 23 9.18 4.14 12.78
N LYS A 24 9.51 3.07 13.50
CA LYS A 24 10.89 2.71 13.77
C LYS A 24 11.60 2.50 12.44
N GLU A 25 12.68 3.24 12.22
CA GLU A 25 13.46 3.09 10.99
C GLU A 25 13.95 1.64 10.87
N ILE A 26 13.75 1.06 9.69
CA ILE A 26 14.20 -0.32 9.42
C ILE A 26 15.73 -0.31 9.43
N PRO A 27 16.38 -1.12 10.27
CA PRO A 27 17.84 -1.12 10.40
C PRO A 27 18.49 -1.60 9.09
N ARG A 28 19.69 -1.10 8.81
CA ARG A 28 20.54 -1.58 7.72
C ARG A 28 21.43 -2.69 8.21
N ALA A 29 21.80 -3.59 7.30
CA ALA A 29 22.72 -4.67 7.60
C ALA A 29 23.69 -4.90 6.44
N ASP A 30 24.78 -5.56 6.79
CA ASP A 30 25.82 -6.01 5.87
C ASP A 30 25.29 -7.11 4.95
N ALA A 31 25.61 -7.01 3.66
CA ALA A 31 25.09 -7.90 2.63
C ALA A 31 25.59 -9.34 2.81
N GLU A 32 26.88 -9.50 3.06
CA GLU A 32 27.54 -10.81 3.17
C GLU A 32 27.01 -11.61 4.36
N ARG A 33 26.80 -10.95 5.49
CA ARG A 33 26.23 -11.57 6.70
C ARG A 33 24.80 -12.08 6.52
N HIS A 34 24.12 -11.62 5.46
CA HIS A 34 22.73 -11.97 5.17
C HIS A 34 22.60 -12.76 3.86
N GLY A 35 23.72 -13.34 3.37
CA GLY A 35 23.72 -14.22 2.20
C GLY A 35 23.62 -13.51 0.85
N PHE A 36 23.98 -12.22 0.79
CA PHE A 36 24.10 -11.47 -0.45
C PHE A 36 25.55 -11.15 -0.74
N SER A 37 25.93 -11.12 -2.02
CA SER A 37 27.25 -10.69 -2.48
C SER A 37 27.22 -9.21 -2.80
N SER A 38 28.05 -8.42 -2.12
CA SER A 38 28.22 -6.99 -2.41
C SER A 38 28.65 -6.75 -3.85
N GLU A 39 29.51 -7.60 -4.41
CA GLU A 39 29.92 -7.53 -5.81
C GLU A 39 28.72 -7.65 -6.77
N ARG A 40 27.83 -8.62 -6.52
CA ARG A 40 26.60 -8.78 -7.33
C ARG A 40 25.64 -7.60 -7.17
N LEU A 41 25.58 -7.02 -5.99
CA LEU A 41 24.77 -5.81 -5.75
C LEU A 41 25.34 -4.58 -6.48
N ILE A 42 26.65 -4.49 -6.66
CA ILE A 42 27.30 -3.48 -7.49
C ILE A 42 26.90 -3.66 -8.96
N LYS A 43 27.02 -4.88 -9.51
CA LYS A 43 26.58 -5.19 -10.89
C LYS A 43 25.11 -4.86 -11.12
N ARG A 44 24.25 -5.11 -10.13
CA ARG A 44 22.86 -4.69 -10.18
C ARG A 44 22.72 -3.16 -10.25
N THR A 45 23.53 -2.45 -9.49
CA THR A 45 23.53 -0.97 -9.49
C THR A 45 23.94 -0.44 -10.87
N GLU A 46 25.00 -0.99 -11.44
CA GLU A 46 25.50 -0.66 -12.79
C GLU A 46 24.40 -0.91 -13.83
N PHE A 47 23.81 -2.11 -13.83
CA PHE A 47 22.68 -2.43 -14.73
C PHE A 47 21.54 -1.42 -14.65
N MET A 48 21.15 -1.00 -13.43
CA MET A 48 20.08 -0.02 -13.25
C MET A 48 20.46 1.38 -13.76
N ASN A 49 21.71 1.79 -13.60
CA ASN A 49 22.22 3.03 -14.18
C ASN A 49 22.20 2.99 -15.70
N ASP A 50 22.66 1.87 -16.30
CA ASP A 50 22.61 1.66 -17.76
C ASP A 50 21.19 1.76 -18.31
N GLN A 51 20.17 1.25 -17.56
CA GLN A 51 18.76 1.39 -17.98
C GLN A 51 18.27 2.86 -17.96
N VAL A 52 18.81 3.65 -17.06
CA VAL A 52 18.54 5.10 -17.02
C VAL A 52 19.27 5.82 -18.15
N ASP A 53 20.55 5.53 -18.33
CA ASP A 53 21.43 6.20 -19.29
C ASP A 53 21.02 5.93 -20.75
N ASN A 54 20.54 4.72 -21.04
CA ASN A 54 20.01 4.36 -22.37
C ASN A 54 18.54 4.75 -22.58
N GLY A 55 17.90 5.40 -21.59
CA GLY A 55 16.54 5.92 -21.68
C GLY A 55 15.42 4.86 -21.53
N ALA A 56 15.75 3.59 -21.22
CA ALA A 56 14.76 2.55 -21.00
C ALA A 56 13.89 2.82 -19.76
N MET A 57 14.44 3.54 -18.77
CA MET A 57 13.67 4.02 -17.62
C MET A 57 14.08 5.44 -17.23
N VAL A 58 13.14 6.21 -16.68
CA VAL A 58 13.39 7.58 -16.21
C VAL A 58 14.18 7.58 -14.92
N GLY A 59 13.80 6.69 -14.00
CA GLY A 59 14.42 6.53 -12.70
C GLY A 59 13.66 5.51 -11.87
N GLY A 60 14.19 5.23 -10.69
CA GLY A 60 13.61 4.25 -9.80
C GLY A 60 14.32 4.17 -8.46
N LEU A 61 13.78 3.33 -7.58
CA LEU A 61 14.36 2.97 -6.31
C LEU A 61 14.45 1.45 -6.22
N GLY A 62 15.66 0.93 -6.00
CA GLY A 62 15.88 -0.47 -5.70
C GLY A 62 16.01 -0.69 -4.20
N LEU A 63 15.22 -1.64 -3.65
CA LEU A 63 15.29 -2.02 -2.25
C LEU A 63 15.30 -3.54 -2.13
N ILE A 64 16.19 -4.06 -1.29
CA ILE A 64 16.21 -5.45 -0.87
C ILE A 64 16.25 -5.47 0.65
N ALA A 65 15.33 -6.20 1.24
CA ALA A 65 15.29 -6.43 2.67
C ALA A 65 15.30 -7.93 2.96
N ARG A 66 15.95 -8.31 4.05
CA ARG A 66 15.96 -9.69 4.58
C ARG A 66 16.00 -9.65 6.10
N GLU A 67 15.23 -10.52 6.74
CA GLU A 67 15.17 -10.65 8.21
C GLU A 67 14.89 -9.30 8.90
N GLY A 68 13.97 -8.49 8.31
CA GLY A 68 13.59 -7.19 8.84
C GLY A 68 14.68 -6.11 8.74
N LYS A 69 15.72 -6.32 7.90
CA LYS A 69 16.82 -5.37 7.71
C LYS A 69 17.00 -5.01 6.24
N ILE A 70 17.36 -3.75 5.96
CA ILE A 70 17.67 -3.29 4.61
C ILE A 70 19.09 -3.69 4.26
N ILE A 71 19.23 -4.53 3.25
CA ILE A 71 20.51 -5.01 2.71
C ILE A 71 21.00 -4.11 1.58
N TYR A 72 20.07 -3.63 0.76
CA TYR A 72 20.36 -2.78 -0.38
C TYR A 72 19.27 -1.73 -0.54
N GLN A 73 19.67 -0.49 -0.77
CA GLN A 73 18.76 0.59 -1.13
C GLN A 73 19.52 1.62 -1.95
N LYS A 74 19.11 1.80 -3.21
CA LYS A 74 19.71 2.76 -4.15
C LYS A 74 18.63 3.44 -4.95
N THR A 75 18.85 4.71 -5.27
CA THR A 75 18.01 5.48 -6.18
C THR A 75 18.77 5.70 -7.49
N PHE A 76 18.03 5.75 -8.60
CA PHE A 76 18.55 5.85 -9.97
C PHE A 76 17.78 6.93 -10.71
N GLY A 77 18.46 7.72 -11.54
CA GLY A 77 17.83 8.67 -12.45
C GLY A 77 16.95 9.74 -11.81
N LEU A 78 15.84 10.04 -12.47
CA LEU A 78 14.94 11.14 -12.15
C LEU A 78 13.60 10.66 -11.60
N ALA A 79 13.03 11.41 -10.66
CA ALA A 79 11.64 11.27 -10.20
C ALA A 79 10.68 12.04 -11.13
N ASP A 80 11.17 13.09 -11.76
CA ASP A 80 10.43 13.92 -12.70
C ASP A 80 11.39 14.35 -13.81
N ARG A 81 11.08 13.97 -15.05
CA ARG A 81 11.90 14.27 -16.22
C ARG A 81 11.79 15.74 -16.63
N GLU A 82 10.61 16.31 -16.55
CA GLU A 82 10.32 17.66 -17.02
C GLU A 82 10.99 18.69 -16.11
N GLN A 83 10.98 18.42 -14.80
CA GLN A 83 11.61 19.27 -13.80
C GLN A 83 13.08 18.91 -13.50
N ALA A 84 13.63 17.90 -14.18
CA ALA A 84 14.95 17.34 -13.89
C ALA A 84 15.17 16.98 -12.41
N LYS A 85 14.10 16.60 -11.71
CA LYS A 85 14.11 16.28 -10.29
C LYS A 85 14.72 14.90 -10.07
N LYS A 86 15.81 14.81 -9.33
CA LYS A 86 16.47 13.54 -9.02
C LYS A 86 15.57 12.61 -8.20
N MET A 87 15.69 11.31 -8.43
CA MET A 87 15.06 10.29 -7.61
C MET A 87 15.63 10.35 -6.19
N SER A 88 14.74 10.24 -5.21
CA SER A 88 15.06 10.26 -3.79
C SER A 88 14.49 9.02 -3.10
N LYS A 89 15.08 8.60 -1.99
CA LYS A 89 14.52 7.53 -1.15
C LYS A 89 13.12 7.85 -0.60
N ASP A 90 12.80 9.14 -0.50
CA ASP A 90 11.53 9.65 0.02
C ASP A 90 10.53 9.97 -1.12
N SER A 91 10.86 9.60 -2.37
CA SER A 91 9.94 9.76 -3.51
C SER A 91 8.69 8.93 -3.33
N ILE A 92 7.53 9.51 -3.66
CA ILE A 92 6.25 8.84 -3.57
C ILE A 92 5.97 8.14 -4.91
N PHE A 93 5.64 6.85 -4.84
CA PHE A 93 5.36 6.01 -6.00
C PHE A 93 3.89 5.63 -6.09
N ARG A 94 3.35 5.60 -7.30
CA ARG A 94 2.07 4.91 -7.57
C ARG A 94 2.35 3.41 -7.58
N ILE A 95 1.77 2.70 -6.65
CA ILE A 95 2.02 1.25 -6.48
C ILE A 95 1.06 0.37 -7.27
N TYR A 96 0.10 0.96 -7.98
CA TYR A 96 -0.88 0.26 -8.83
C TYR A 96 -1.46 -0.99 -8.14
N SER A 97 -1.38 -2.16 -8.79
CA SER A 97 -1.93 -3.42 -8.26
C SER A 97 -1.29 -3.92 -6.96
N MET A 98 -0.14 -3.39 -6.57
CA MET A 98 0.42 -3.64 -5.23
C MET A 98 -0.43 -3.03 -4.11
N THR A 99 -1.41 -2.20 -4.44
CA THR A 99 -2.46 -1.75 -3.52
C THR A 99 -3.34 -2.91 -3.03
N LYS A 100 -3.53 -3.97 -3.84
CA LYS A 100 -4.41 -5.09 -3.52
C LYS A 100 -4.02 -5.82 -2.22
N PRO A 101 -2.75 -6.22 -2.00
CA PRO A 101 -2.35 -6.80 -0.72
C PRO A 101 -2.64 -5.90 0.48
N VAL A 102 -2.40 -4.59 0.36
CA VAL A 102 -2.67 -3.61 1.44
C VAL A 102 -4.17 -3.54 1.74
N ALA A 103 -5.01 -3.44 0.70
CA ALA A 103 -6.47 -3.44 0.85
C ALA A 103 -6.98 -4.78 1.42
N SER A 104 -6.40 -5.91 0.99
CA SER A 104 -6.75 -7.23 1.52
C SER A 104 -6.43 -7.36 3.00
N VAL A 105 -5.27 -6.88 3.45
CA VAL A 105 -4.93 -6.86 4.89
C VAL A 105 -5.93 -6.02 5.67
N ALA A 106 -6.30 -4.84 5.18
CA ALA A 106 -7.29 -3.99 5.84
C ALA A 106 -8.66 -4.68 5.95
N LEU A 107 -9.09 -5.38 4.91
CA LEU A 107 -10.31 -6.19 4.93
C LEU A 107 -10.20 -7.36 5.95
N MET A 108 -9.07 -8.06 5.97
CA MET A 108 -8.87 -9.16 6.92
C MET A 108 -8.85 -8.69 8.38
N MET A 109 -8.39 -7.46 8.66
CA MET A 109 -8.51 -6.87 9.99
C MET A 109 -9.97 -6.65 10.42
N LEU A 110 -10.87 -6.36 9.48
CA LEU A 110 -12.31 -6.25 9.73
C LEU A 110 -12.94 -7.64 9.91
N TRP A 111 -12.51 -8.62 9.12
CA TRP A 111 -12.93 -10.01 9.24
C TRP A 111 -12.54 -10.59 10.62
N ASP A 112 -11.32 -10.37 11.08
CA ASP A 112 -10.83 -10.79 12.40
C ASP A 112 -11.67 -10.22 13.55
N ARG A 113 -12.25 -9.02 13.35
CA ARG A 113 -13.18 -8.37 14.29
C ARG A 113 -14.64 -8.83 14.12
N GLY A 114 -14.93 -9.77 13.23
CA GLY A 114 -16.26 -10.32 13.02
C GLY A 114 -17.24 -9.40 12.26
N HIS A 115 -16.75 -8.39 11.54
CA HIS A 115 -17.62 -7.47 10.79
C HIS A 115 -18.25 -8.12 9.56
N PHE A 116 -17.63 -9.16 9.00
CA PHE A 116 -18.15 -9.93 7.88
C PHE A 116 -17.58 -11.34 7.83
N HIS A 117 -18.22 -12.21 7.06
CA HIS A 117 -17.72 -13.54 6.71
C HIS A 117 -17.21 -13.54 5.28
N LEU A 118 -16.25 -14.44 4.96
CA LEU A 118 -15.68 -14.52 3.62
C LEU A 118 -16.73 -14.89 2.56
N ASP A 119 -17.78 -15.63 2.96
CA ASP A 119 -18.85 -16.05 2.08
C ASP A 119 -20.05 -15.08 2.06
N ASP A 120 -19.95 -13.95 2.79
CA ASP A 120 -20.94 -12.89 2.69
C ASP A 120 -20.95 -12.32 1.27
N PRO A 121 -22.14 -12.08 0.69
CA PRO A 121 -22.25 -11.44 -0.61
C PRO A 121 -21.78 -10.00 -0.55
N VAL A 122 -20.99 -9.57 -1.52
CA VAL A 122 -20.53 -8.18 -1.68
C VAL A 122 -21.72 -7.22 -1.70
N ALA A 123 -22.85 -7.65 -2.24
CA ALA A 123 -24.11 -6.90 -2.30
C ALA A 123 -24.65 -6.47 -0.92
N ARG A 124 -24.22 -7.11 0.17
CA ARG A 124 -24.54 -6.72 1.55
C ARG A 124 -23.95 -5.34 1.88
N PHE A 125 -22.79 -5.03 1.34
CA PHE A 125 -22.04 -3.79 1.59
C PHE A 125 -22.17 -2.80 0.43
N LEU A 126 -22.25 -3.33 -0.78
CA LEU A 126 -22.38 -2.56 -2.03
C LEU A 126 -23.61 -3.07 -2.81
N PRO A 127 -24.80 -2.48 -2.58
CA PRO A 127 -26.05 -2.96 -3.17
C PRO A 127 -26.07 -3.07 -4.70
N LYS A 128 -25.23 -2.29 -5.39
CA LYS A 128 -25.07 -2.36 -6.86
C LYS A 128 -24.60 -3.73 -7.37
N PHE A 129 -24.02 -4.57 -6.51
CA PHE A 129 -23.59 -5.92 -6.86
C PHE A 129 -24.70 -6.98 -6.71
N ARG A 130 -25.94 -6.58 -6.41
CA ARG A 130 -27.07 -7.53 -6.22
C ARG A 130 -27.51 -8.16 -7.54
N GLU A 131 -27.55 -7.36 -8.60
CA GLU A 131 -28.01 -7.76 -9.93
C GLU A 131 -26.84 -7.72 -10.91
N MET A 132 -25.99 -8.75 -10.82
CA MET A 132 -24.85 -8.89 -11.72
C MET A 132 -25.24 -9.72 -12.92
N THR A 133 -24.75 -9.32 -14.09
CA THR A 133 -24.89 -10.08 -15.33
C THR A 133 -23.54 -10.62 -15.77
N LEU A 134 -23.57 -11.76 -16.46
CA LEU A 134 -22.39 -12.35 -17.09
C LEU A 134 -22.30 -11.89 -18.55
N TYR A 135 -21.10 -11.58 -18.99
CA TYR A 135 -20.84 -11.40 -20.40
C TYR A 135 -20.94 -12.75 -21.12
N HIS A 136 -21.70 -12.78 -22.21
CA HIS A 136 -21.81 -13.94 -23.07
C HIS A 136 -21.23 -13.61 -24.45
N PRO A 137 -20.42 -14.48 -25.08
CA PRO A 137 -19.77 -14.20 -26.37
C PRO A 137 -20.74 -13.86 -27.51
N ALA A 138 -22.01 -14.28 -27.44
CA ALA A 138 -23.06 -13.92 -28.39
C ALA A 138 -23.61 -12.49 -28.20
N GLY A 139 -23.09 -11.72 -27.26
CA GLY A 139 -23.50 -10.34 -27.00
C GLY A 139 -24.66 -10.17 -26.02
N ASP A 140 -25.28 -11.25 -25.59
CA ASP A 140 -26.35 -11.21 -24.60
C ASP A 140 -25.78 -11.20 -23.18
N HIS A 141 -26.42 -10.43 -22.30
CA HIS A 141 -26.11 -10.45 -20.88
C HIS A 141 -27.04 -11.44 -20.20
N VAL A 142 -26.47 -12.48 -19.62
CA VAL A 142 -27.22 -13.46 -18.82
C VAL A 142 -27.09 -13.16 -17.34
N SER A 143 -28.16 -13.38 -16.58
CA SER A 143 -28.13 -13.21 -15.13
C SER A 143 -27.09 -14.13 -14.50
N ALA A 144 -26.30 -13.62 -13.56
CA ALA A 144 -25.37 -14.46 -12.82
C ALA A 144 -26.12 -15.48 -11.96
N ALA A 145 -25.67 -16.73 -11.99
CA ALA A 145 -26.28 -17.83 -11.21
C ALA A 145 -26.06 -17.70 -9.69
N GLY A 146 -25.22 -16.78 -9.25
CA GLY A 146 -24.90 -16.55 -7.85
C GLY A 146 -24.33 -15.15 -7.59
N GLN A 147 -24.25 -14.78 -6.32
CA GLN A 147 -23.70 -13.50 -5.93
C GLN A 147 -22.17 -13.58 -5.74
N ILE A 148 -21.50 -12.49 -6.09
CA ILE A 148 -20.07 -12.33 -5.80
C ILE A 148 -19.90 -12.22 -4.28
N THR A 149 -19.04 -13.05 -3.70
CA THR A 149 -18.71 -13.01 -2.27
C THR A 149 -17.42 -12.24 -1.99
N MET A 150 -17.19 -11.90 -0.73
CA MET A 150 -15.92 -11.30 -0.28
C MET A 150 -14.72 -12.21 -0.61
N ARG A 151 -14.89 -13.52 -0.50
CA ARG A 151 -13.90 -14.55 -0.90
C ARG A 151 -13.53 -14.43 -2.37
N HIS A 152 -14.51 -14.29 -3.25
CA HIS A 152 -14.28 -14.17 -4.70
C HIS A 152 -13.45 -12.92 -5.05
N LEU A 153 -13.64 -11.79 -4.33
CA LEU A 153 -12.83 -10.61 -4.52
C LEU A 153 -11.38 -10.83 -4.06
N LEU A 154 -11.20 -11.43 -2.88
CA LEU A 154 -9.88 -11.62 -2.28
C LEU A 154 -9.00 -12.61 -3.03
N ASN A 155 -9.58 -13.63 -3.67
CA ASN A 155 -8.84 -14.65 -4.43
C ASN A 155 -8.89 -14.45 -5.96
N HIS A 156 -9.42 -13.32 -6.43
CA HIS A 156 -9.53 -12.97 -7.85
C HIS A 156 -10.39 -13.92 -8.70
N THR A 157 -11.43 -14.54 -8.12
CA THR A 157 -12.36 -15.42 -8.83
C THR A 157 -13.74 -14.79 -9.01
N SER A 158 -13.86 -13.49 -8.85
CA SER A 158 -15.14 -12.77 -8.97
C SER A 158 -15.67 -12.66 -10.39
N GLY A 159 -14.83 -12.85 -11.40
CA GLY A 159 -15.21 -12.65 -12.81
C GLY A 159 -15.44 -11.19 -13.23
N LEU A 160 -15.13 -10.22 -12.37
CA LEU A 160 -15.18 -8.80 -12.74
C LEU A 160 -14.11 -8.48 -13.77
N ILE A 161 -14.52 -7.83 -14.87
CA ILE A 161 -13.66 -7.35 -15.94
C ILE A 161 -13.46 -5.84 -15.71
N LEU A 162 -12.21 -5.37 -15.88
CA LEU A 162 -11.84 -3.96 -15.82
C LEU A 162 -11.92 -3.34 -17.21
#